data_d394c9b78ceb1bc025c4e306f3d0d761
#
_entry.id   d394c9b78ceb1bc025c4e306f3d0d761
#
_cell.length_a   1.000
_cell.length_b   1.000
_cell.length_c   1.000
_cell.angle_alpha   90.00
_cell.angle_beta   90.00
_cell.angle_gamma   90.00
#
_symmetry.space_group_name_H-M   'P 1'
#
loop_
_entity.id
_entity.type
_entity.pdbx_description
1 polymer ?
#
loop_
_entity_poly.entity_id
_entity_poly.type
_entity_poly.pdbx_seq_one_letter_code
_entity_poly.pdbx_strand_id
1 'polypeptide(L)'
;MAVTCLSGTSGALYYKPAGTKGTFGTGDVTIGTETIVVETYLNLKVGDPVKFEVINSQTGGSGTGTLPAGLSAGTTYYIIQYTANSGALKVSASAGGSAVDLTDVGTAASPNEFQVYYADFESVSQVREWSI
;
A
#
# COMPACT_ATOMS: atom_id res chain seq x y z
N MET A 1 20.73 -9.51 -10.99
CA MET A 1 20.56 -10.15 -10.18
C MET A 1 19.88 -11.27 -10.43
N ALA A 2 20.25 -12.08 -10.29
CA ALA A 2 19.84 -13.23 -10.76
C ALA A 2 18.81 -13.90 -10.03
N VAL A 3 17.90 -13.17 -9.75
CA VAL A 3 16.80 -13.69 -9.06
C VAL A 3 16.18 -14.80 -9.76
N THR A 4 16.34 -14.81 -11.01
CA THR A 4 15.69 -15.79 -11.76
C THR A 4 16.10 -17.15 -11.51
N CYS A 5 17.17 -17.27 -10.88
CA CYS A 5 17.59 -18.54 -10.70
C CYS A 5 16.73 -19.33 -9.90
N LEU A 6 15.87 -18.71 -9.38
CA LEU A 6 15.08 -19.35 -8.67
C LEU A 6 14.50 -20.29 -9.32
N SER A 7 14.93 -20.75 -9.71
CA SER A 7 14.55 -21.51 -10.00
C SER A 7 13.93 -22.30 -10.50
N GLY A 8 13.95 -22.31 -11.38
CA GLY A 8 13.20 -23.09 -12.06
C GLY A 8 11.86 -23.01 -11.74
N THR A 9 11.57 -22.17 -11.00
CA THR A 9 10.31 -22.03 -10.66
C THR A 9 9.75 -21.22 -11.60
N SER A 10 9.16 -21.65 -12.39
CA SER A 10 8.54 -21.08 -13.40
C SER A 10 7.95 -19.84 -13.20
N GLY A 11 8.48 -18.88 -13.33
CA GLY A 11 7.91 -17.60 -13.45
C GLY A 11 7.04 -17.13 -12.37
N ALA A 12 7.02 -17.81 -11.34
CA ALA A 12 6.15 -17.40 -10.28
C ALA A 12 6.72 -16.28 -9.47
N LEU A 13 7.86 -15.79 -9.81
CA LEU A 13 8.46 -14.77 -9.00
C LEU A 13 7.92 -13.42 -9.33
N TYR A 14 7.33 -12.76 -8.38
CA TYR A 14 6.94 -11.38 -8.54
C TYR A 14 7.94 -10.49 -7.86
N TYR A 15 8.21 -9.37 -8.47
CA TYR A 15 9.11 -8.38 -7.90
C TYR A 15 8.43 -7.02 -7.94
N LYS A 16 8.26 -6.43 -6.79
CA LYS A 16 7.71 -5.09 -6.70
C LYS A 16 8.79 -4.21 -6.09
N PRO A 17 9.25 -3.20 -6.80
CA PRO A 17 10.38 -2.40 -6.32
C PRO A 17 10.06 -1.73 -4.99
N ALA A 18 11.08 -1.63 -4.16
CA ALA A 18 10.94 -0.86 -2.95
C ALA A 18 10.56 0.55 -3.34
N GLY A 19 9.65 1.13 -2.65
CA GLY A 19 9.22 2.46 -2.99
C GLY A 19 8.00 2.52 -3.89
N THR A 20 7.41 1.38 -4.25
CA THR A 20 6.12 1.41 -4.93
C THR A 20 5.14 2.08 -3.99
N LYS A 21 4.59 3.21 -4.41
CA LYS A 21 3.75 4.01 -3.53
C LYS A 21 2.76 4.84 -4.31
N GLY A 22 1.68 5.19 -3.67
CA GLY A 22 0.66 6.04 -4.23
C GLY A 22 0.14 6.99 -3.19
N THR A 23 -0.58 8.00 -3.62
CA THR A 23 -1.10 9.01 -2.73
C THR A 23 -2.61 9.10 -2.84
N PHE A 24 -3.23 9.60 -1.80
CA PHE A 24 -4.66 9.84 -1.80
C PHE A 24 -4.95 10.92 -0.75
N GLY A 25 -6.11 11.52 -0.85
CA GLY A 25 -6.53 12.55 0.11
C GLY A 25 -7.82 12.14 0.80
N THR A 26 -8.33 13.03 1.62
CA THR A 26 -9.57 12.75 2.35
C THR A 26 -10.75 12.51 1.41
N GLY A 27 -10.73 13.15 0.25
CA GLY A 27 -11.80 12.98 -0.73
C GLY A 27 -11.78 11.62 -1.43
N ASP A 28 -10.71 10.88 -1.28
CA ASP A 28 -10.57 9.57 -1.90
C ASP A 28 -10.99 8.42 -0.98
N VAL A 29 -11.45 8.76 0.22
CA VAL A 29 -11.83 7.76 1.21
C VAL A 29 -13.35 7.73 1.35
N THR A 30 -13.94 6.55 1.20
CA THR A 30 -15.38 6.38 1.38
C THR A 30 -15.59 5.45 2.58
N ILE A 31 -16.01 6.02 3.68
CA ILE A 31 -16.11 5.26 4.90
C ILE A 31 -17.27 4.27 4.89
N GLY A 32 -18.27 4.53 4.12
CA GLY A 32 -19.42 3.61 4.08
C GLY A 32 -19.12 2.29 3.39
N THR A 33 -18.08 2.24 2.57
CA THR A 33 -17.68 1.02 1.86
C THR A 33 -16.25 0.61 2.19
N GLU A 34 -15.60 1.29 3.11
CA GLU A 34 -14.22 1.02 3.50
C GLU A 34 -13.28 1.09 2.30
N THR A 35 -13.51 2.02 1.40
CA THR A 35 -12.78 2.08 0.13
C THR A 35 -11.84 3.28 0.09
N ILE A 36 -10.65 3.08 -0.42
CA ILE A 36 -9.66 4.13 -0.65
C ILE A 36 -9.31 4.09 -2.13
N VAL A 37 -9.30 5.24 -2.80
CA VAL A 37 -8.95 5.31 -4.21
C VAL A 37 -7.54 5.85 -4.35
N VAL A 38 -6.69 5.11 -5.03
CA VAL A 38 -5.30 5.50 -5.27
C VAL A 38 -5.04 5.47 -6.78
N GLU A 39 -3.81 5.77 -7.17
CA GLU A 39 -3.48 5.78 -8.58
C GLU A 39 -3.59 4.38 -9.18
N THR A 40 -4.07 4.32 -10.40
CA THR A 40 -4.30 3.03 -11.05
C THR A 40 -3.01 2.33 -11.48
N TYR A 41 -1.93 3.09 -11.59
CA TYR A 41 -0.68 2.51 -12.06
C TYR A 41 0.07 1.70 -11.01
N LEU A 42 -0.42 1.66 -9.79
CA LEU A 42 0.30 0.94 -8.73
C LEU A 42 0.30 -0.56 -8.93
N ASN A 43 -0.66 -1.05 -9.68
CA ASN A 43 -0.71 -2.47 -9.99
C ASN A 43 -0.68 -3.35 -8.74
N LEU A 44 -1.44 -2.97 -7.75
CA LEU A 44 -1.53 -3.73 -6.51
C LEU A 44 -2.37 -4.98 -6.73
N LYS A 45 -2.14 -5.97 -5.89
CA LYS A 45 -2.85 -7.25 -5.98
C LYS A 45 -3.37 -7.64 -4.62
N VAL A 46 -4.42 -8.41 -4.60
CA VAL A 46 -4.93 -8.98 -3.35
C VAL A 46 -3.81 -9.79 -2.71
N GLY A 47 -3.58 -9.55 -1.44
CA GLY A 47 -2.51 -10.18 -0.69
C GLY A 47 -1.27 -9.33 -0.52
N ASP A 48 -1.15 -8.24 -1.27
CA ASP A 48 0.02 -7.38 -1.14
C ASP A 48 0.04 -6.69 0.22
N PRO A 49 1.19 -6.69 0.89
CA PRO A 49 1.32 -5.96 2.15
C PRO A 49 1.57 -4.49 1.87
N VAL A 50 0.89 -3.62 2.57
CA VAL A 50 1.02 -2.18 2.41
C VAL A 50 1.05 -1.49 3.76
N LYS A 51 1.61 -0.30 3.78
CA LYS A 51 1.60 0.58 4.95
C LYS A 51 1.12 1.96 4.53
N PHE A 52 0.70 2.72 5.49
CA PHE A 52 0.17 4.07 5.26
C PHE A 52 0.92 5.09 6.10
N GLU A 53 0.99 6.31 5.62
CA GLU A 53 1.57 7.42 6.38
C GLU A 53 1.04 8.74 5.85
N VAL A 54 1.20 9.80 6.62
CA VAL A 54 0.91 11.16 6.17
C VAL A 54 2.23 11.76 5.72
N ILE A 55 2.27 12.30 4.51
CA ILE A 55 3.48 12.89 3.96
C ILE A 55 3.23 14.33 3.61
N ASN A 56 4.34 15.08 3.43
CA ASN A 56 4.30 16.42 2.90
C ASN A 56 4.74 16.33 1.44
N SER A 57 3.84 16.63 0.53
CA SER A 57 4.09 16.42 -0.90
C SER A 57 5.17 17.35 -1.45
N GLN A 58 5.46 18.46 -0.77
CA GLN A 58 6.49 19.39 -1.24
C GLN A 58 7.88 18.94 -0.82
N THR A 59 8.02 18.34 0.35
CA THR A 59 9.33 17.92 0.84
C THR A 59 9.57 16.43 0.67
N GLY A 60 8.52 15.65 0.52
CA GLY A 60 8.63 14.20 0.46
C GLY A 60 8.80 13.55 1.82
N GLY A 61 8.88 14.33 2.87
CA GLY A 61 9.05 13.80 4.21
C GLY A 61 7.74 13.67 4.96
N SER A 62 7.84 13.55 6.27
CA SER A 62 6.67 13.40 7.12
C SER A 62 5.75 14.59 7.01
N GLY A 63 4.48 14.34 6.99
CA GLY A 63 3.48 15.38 6.94
C GLY A 63 2.74 15.51 8.26
N THR A 64 1.88 16.51 8.32
CA THR A 64 1.03 16.76 9.46
C THR A 64 -0.40 16.40 9.11
N GLY A 65 -1.02 15.62 9.95
CA GLY A 65 -2.40 15.21 9.72
C GLY A 65 -2.70 13.90 10.43
N THR A 66 -3.88 13.38 10.18
CA THR A 66 -4.32 12.14 10.81
C THR A 66 -4.82 11.20 9.72
N LEU A 67 -4.30 10.00 9.68
CA LEU A 67 -4.77 8.99 8.73
C LEU A 67 -6.26 8.73 8.92
N PRO A 68 -6.95 8.22 7.92
CA PRO A 68 -8.34 7.78 8.10
C PRO A 68 -8.45 6.88 9.33
N ALA A 69 -9.47 7.10 10.13
CA ALA A 69 -9.64 6.35 11.38
C ALA A 69 -9.81 4.87 11.06
N GLY A 70 -9.07 4.04 11.73
CA GLY A 70 -8.97 2.62 11.46
C GLY A 70 -7.59 2.24 10.96
N LEU A 71 -6.83 3.20 10.44
CA LEU A 71 -5.48 2.96 9.94
C LEU A 71 -4.45 3.56 10.90
N SER A 72 -3.32 2.87 11.05
CA SER A 72 -2.22 3.35 11.89
C SER A 72 -0.96 3.39 11.04
N ALA A 73 -0.21 4.47 11.17
CA ALA A 73 1.03 4.64 10.41
C ALA A 73 2.02 3.54 10.79
N GLY A 74 2.69 3.01 9.79
CA GLY A 74 3.71 2.00 10.03
C GLY A 74 3.21 0.60 10.31
N THR A 75 1.90 0.42 10.40
CA THR A 75 1.32 -0.91 10.58
C THR A 75 1.12 -1.55 9.21
N THR A 76 1.42 -2.83 9.10
CA THR A 76 1.24 -3.54 7.84
C THR A 76 -0.21 -3.98 7.70
N TYR A 77 -0.79 -3.65 6.57
CA TYR A 77 -2.12 -4.10 6.18
C TYR A 77 -1.99 -4.90 4.89
N TYR A 78 -3.03 -5.62 4.50
CA TYR A 78 -3.01 -6.46 3.31
C TYR A 78 -4.15 -6.08 2.40
N ILE A 79 -3.87 -5.98 1.10
CA ILE A 79 -4.90 -5.67 0.12
C ILE A 79 -5.87 -6.84 0.07
N ILE A 80 -7.16 -6.59 0.24
CA ILE A 80 -8.18 -7.62 0.10
C ILE A 80 -9.06 -7.39 -1.12
N GLN A 81 -8.99 -6.20 -1.69
CA GLN A 81 -9.70 -5.91 -2.93
C GLN A 81 -8.97 -4.77 -3.64
N TYR A 82 -8.79 -4.87 -4.93
CA TYR A 82 -8.22 -3.79 -5.71
C TYR A 82 -8.85 -3.82 -7.09
N THR A 83 -9.42 -2.68 -7.51
CA THR A 83 -10.03 -2.55 -8.81
C THR A 83 -9.10 -1.75 -9.71
N ALA A 84 -8.48 -2.42 -10.65
CA ALA A 84 -7.41 -1.83 -11.46
C ALA A 84 -7.86 -0.62 -12.26
N ASN A 85 -9.09 -0.61 -12.74
CA ASN A 85 -9.55 0.50 -13.57
C ASN A 85 -9.75 1.79 -12.79
N SER A 86 -10.06 1.70 -11.52
CA SER A 86 -10.38 2.88 -10.73
C SER A 86 -9.38 3.15 -9.63
N GLY A 87 -8.53 2.20 -9.30
CA GLY A 87 -7.62 2.34 -8.18
C GLY A 87 -8.28 2.15 -6.81
N ALA A 88 -9.52 1.70 -6.79
CA ALA A 88 -10.24 1.52 -5.52
C ALA A 88 -9.74 0.27 -4.80
N LEU A 89 -9.39 0.40 -3.54
CA LEU A 89 -8.87 -0.71 -2.77
C LEU A 89 -9.50 -0.78 -1.38
N LYS A 90 -9.43 -1.96 -0.79
CA LYS A 90 -9.76 -2.18 0.61
C LYS A 90 -8.62 -2.97 1.23
N VAL A 91 -8.38 -2.74 2.49
CA VAL A 91 -7.31 -3.43 3.22
C VAL A 91 -7.84 -4.11 4.47
N SER A 92 -7.07 -5.07 4.95
CA SER A 92 -7.38 -5.77 6.19
C SER A 92 -6.13 -5.81 7.05
N ALA A 93 -6.32 -5.97 8.34
CA ALA A 93 -5.20 -6.10 9.28
C ALA A 93 -4.52 -7.47 9.13
N SER A 94 -5.17 -8.43 8.48
CA SER A 94 -4.58 -9.74 8.23
C SER A 94 -4.88 -10.16 6.81
N ALA A 95 -4.01 -10.98 6.24
CA ALA A 95 -4.19 -11.43 4.87
C ALA A 95 -5.51 -12.21 4.75
N GLY A 96 -6.34 -11.80 3.81
CA GLY A 96 -7.63 -12.47 3.62
C GLY A 96 -8.67 -12.15 4.67
N GLY A 97 -8.39 -11.25 5.58
CA GLY A 97 -9.33 -10.90 6.64
C GLY A 97 -10.41 -9.93 6.21
N SER A 98 -11.12 -9.41 7.18
CA SER A 98 -12.19 -8.44 6.93
C SER A 98 -11.62 -7.05 6.70
N ALA A 99 -12.32 -6.24 5.95
CA ALA A 99 -11.88 -4.87 5.70
C ALA A 99 -11.77 -4.09 7.00
N VAL A 100 -10.71 -3.26 7.08
CA VAL A 100 -10.58 -2.35 8.19
C VAL A 100 -11.78 -1.40 8.17
N ASP A 101 -12.39 -1.20 9.31
CA ASP A 101 -13.54 -0.31 9.45
C ASP A 101 -13.03 1.13 9.47
N LEU A 102 -13.27 1.86 8.41
CA LEU A 102 -12.86 3.26 8.30
C LEU A 102 -14.00 4.11 8.83
N THR A 103 -13.78 4.76 9.95
CA THR A 103 -14.84 5.54 10.59
C THR A 103 -14.70 7.03 10.40
N ASP A 104 -13.60 7.48 9.81
CA ASP A 104 -13.39 8.89 9.52
C ASP A 104 -12.39 9.00 8.37
N VAL A 105 -12.54 10.02 7.55
CA VAL A 105 -11.65 10.18 6.38
C VAL A 105 -10.28 10.73 6.73
N GLY A 106 -10.07 11.12 7.98
CA GLY A 106 -8.79 11.68 8.38
C GLY A 106 -8.67 13.16 8.08
N THR A 107 -7.48 13.69 8.29
CA THR A 107 -7.20 15.10 7.99
C THR A 107 -5.85 15.21 7.32
N ALA A 108 -5.79 15.94 6.23
CA ALA A 108 -4.53 16.23 5.57
C ALA A 108 -4.75 17.47 4.71
N ALA A 109 -4.25 18.60 5.19
CA ALA A 109 -4.39 19.86 4.46
C ALA A 109 -3.16 20.07 3.61
N SER A 110 -3.36 20.48 2.34
CA SER A 110 -2.24 20.75 1.44
C SER A 110 -1.17 21.59 2.14
N PRO A 111 0.10 21.24 2.02
CA PRO A 111 0.67 20.23 1.12
C PRO A 111 0.73 18.82 1.69
N ASN A 112 0.01 18.53 2.75
CA ASN A 112 0.02 17.19 3.32
C ASN A 112 -0.97 16.31 2.59
N GLU A 113 -0.66 15.03 2.50
CA GLU A 113 -1.54 14.04 1.88
C GLU A 113 -1.23 12.66 2.46
N PHE A 114 -2.08 11.70 2.18
CA PHE A 114 -1.85 10.33 2.64
C PHE A 114 -1.06 9.57 1.58
N GLN A 115 -0.26 8.63 2.03
CA GLN A 115 0.50 7.78 1.13
C GLN A 115 0.31 6.32 1.52
N VAL A 116 0.12 5.47 0.52
CA VAL A 116 0.14 4.03 0.69
C VAL A 116 1.39 3.54 -0.01
N TYR A 117 2.11 2.60 0.58
CA TYR A 117 3.32 2.08 -0.05
C TYR A 117 3.46 0.58 0.23
N TYR A 118 4.10 -0.09 -0.72
CA TYR A 118 4.31 -1.52 -0.64
C TYR A 118 5.28 -1.81 0.50
N ALA A 119 4.90 -2.69 1.39
CA ALA A 119 5.62 -2.90 2.63
C ALA A 119 6.57 -4.10 2.63
N ASP A 120 6.52 -4.95 1.62
CA ASP A 120 7.27 -6.18 1.64
C ASP A 120 8.69 -5.98 1.14
N PHE A 121 9.41 -5.09 1.80
CA PHE A 121 10.75 -4.76 1.38
C PHE A 121 11.74 -5.85 1.70
N GLU A 122 11.57 -6.51 2.81
CA GLU A 122 12.49 -7.56 3.22
C GLU A 122 12.45 -8.75 2.29
N SER A 123 11.32 -9.01 1.69
CA SER A 123 11.23 -10.12 0.77
C SER A 123 12.15 -9.93 -0.41
N VAL A 124 12.33 -8.72 -0.88
CA VAL A 124 13.21 -8.45 -1.99
C VAL A 124 14.65 -8.75 -1.59
N SER A 125 15.03 -8.39 -0.39
CA SER A 125 16.38 -8.66 0.07
C SER A 125 16.65 -10.14 0.18
N GLN A 126 15.69 -10.89 0.66
CA GLN A 126 15.88 -12.33 0.77
C GLN A 126 16.03 -12.97 -0.59
N VAL A 127 15.28 -12.53 -1.55
CA VAL A 127 15.39 -13.07 -2.89
C VAL A 127 16.78 -12.84 -3.44
N ARG A 128 17.36 -11.70 -3.18
CA ARG A 128 18.70 -11.45 -3.65
C ARG A 128 19.70 -12.42 -3.07
N GLU A 129 19.54 -12.79 -1.85
CA GLU A 129 20.44 -13.73 -1.25
C GLU A 129 20.33 -15.09 -1.90
N TRP A 130 19.17 -15.47 -2.29
CA TRP A 130 19.00 -16.77 -2.89
C TRP A 130 19.62 -16.86 -4.28
N SER A 131 19.81 -15.76 -4.90
CA SER A 131 20.31 -15.79 -6.25
C SER A 131 21.81 -16.01 -6.33
N ILE A 132 22.45 -16.18 -5.28
CA ILE A 132 23.88 -16.38 -5.28
C ILE A 132 24.31 -17.77 -5.66
#